data_d1f91b8b30e047f3579a622b42d14493
#
_entry.id   d1f91b8b30e047f3579a622b42d14493
#
_cell.length_a   1.000
_cell.length_b   1.000
_cell.length_c   1.000
_cell.angle_alpha   90.00
_cell.angle_beta   90.00
_cell.angle_gamma   90.00
#
_symmetry.space_group_name_H-M   'P 1'
#
loop_
_entity.id
_entity.type
_entity.pdbx_description
1 polymer ?
#
loop_
_entity_poly.entity_id
_entity_poly.type
_entity_poly.pdbx_seq_one_letter_code
_entity_poly.pdbx_strand_id
1 'polypeptide(L)'
;MLTVGSIEAMQRLGQQLAAAARPGDTIALSGDLGAGKSTLARAILNALGFAGEVPSPTFALILPYDPPEVRIPVIHADFYRLDGAMELDELGLDAGDPALLIAEWPERVGGLAGPDTLQLRITGSDASERGIDAQPGQNWQARWQQIAGDWS
;
A
#
# COMPACT_ATOMS: atom_id res chain seq x y z
N MET A 1 -5.04 -16.17 -4.81
CA MET A 1 -5.58 -15.26 -3.81
C MET A 1 -5.09 -15.66 -2.43
N LEU A 2 -4.67 -14.70 -1.62
CA LEU A 2 -4.36 -14.93 -0.22
C LEU A 2 -5.59 -14.72 0.64
N THR A 3 -5.67 -15.44 1.75
CA THR A 3 -6.70 -15.21 2.76
C THR A 3 -6.03 -14.69 4.03
N VAL A 4 -6.49 -13.55 4.51
CA VAL A 4 -6.00 -12.92 5.73
C VAL A 4 -7.12 -12.99 6.76
N GLY A 5 -6.95 -13.85 7.77
CA GLY A 5 -8.02 -14.21 8.69
C GLY A 5 -8.07 -13.42 9.98
N SER A 6 -7.19 -12.44 10.18
CA SER A 6 -7.15 -11.69 11.44
C SER A 6 -6.35 -10.40 11.26
N ILE A 7 -6.42 -9.54 12.27
CA ILE A 7 -5.59 -8.32 12.31
C ILE A 7 -4.12 -8.70 12.40
N GLU A 8 -3.79 -9.72 13.17
CA GLU A 8 -2.42 -10.20 13.31
C GLU A 8 -1.88 -10.71 11.97
N ALA A 9 -2.71 -11.40 11.20
CA ALA A 9 -2.33 -11.85 9.87
C ALA A 9 -2.12 -10.66 8.91
N MET A 10 -2.95 -9.64 9.00
CA MET A 10 -2.77 -8.41 8.21
C MET A 10 -1.46 -7.71 8.57
N GLN A 11 -1.12 -7.67 9.84
CA GLN A 11 0.15 -7.12 10.30
C GLN A 11 1.33 -7.93 9.78
N ARG A 12 1.22 -9.25 9.75
CA ARG A 12 2.24 -10.12 9.19
C ARG A 12 2.46 -9.84 7.70
N LEU A 13 1.38 -9.69 6.94
CA LEU A 13 1.47 -9.32 5.53
C LEU A 13 2.17 -7.97 5.37
N GLY A 14 1.80 -6.99 6.19
CA GLY A 14 2.45 -5.68 6.21
C GLY A 14 3.94 -5.77 6.46
N GLN A 15 4.36 -6.63 7.40
CA GLN A 15 5.78 -6.86 7.68
C GLN A 15 6.50 -7.46 6.49
N GLN A 16 5.89 -8.41 5.79
CA GLN A 16 6.49 -9.03 4.61
C GLN A 16 6.61 -8.03 3.46
N LEU A 17 5.59 -7.21 3.25
CA LEU A 17 5.63 -6.17 2.23
C LEU A 17 6.68 -5.12 2.55
N ALA A 18 6.78 -4.70 3.80
CA ALA A 18 7.78 -3.73 4.24
C ALA A 18 9.20 -4.24 4.04
N ALA A 19 9.43 -5.53 4.33
CA ALA A 19 10.75 -6.13 4.15
C ALA A 19 11.15 -6.21 2.67
N ALA A 20 10.18 -6.36 1.78
CA ALA A 20 10.44 -6.48 0.34
C ALA A 20 10.46 -5.13 -0.38
N ALA A 21 9.86 -4.10 0.18
CA ALA A 21 9.70 -2.81 -0.49
C ALA A 21 11.02 -2.05 -0.60
N ARG A 22 11.16 -1.30 -1.69
CA ARG A 22 12.34 -0.49 -1.99
C ARG A 22 11.90 0.92 -2.39
N PRO A 23 12.78 1.92 -2.22
CA PRO A 23 12.48 3.25 -2.76
C PRO A 23 12.20 3.17 -4.27
N GLY A 24 11.16 3.88 -4.71
CA GLY A 24 10.72 3.84 -6.10
C GLY A 24 9.60 2.84 -6.38
N ASP A 25 9.33 1.93 -5.44
CA ASP A 25 8.20 1.00 -5.57
C ASP A 25 6.88 1.70 -5.29
N THR A 26 5.80 1.11 -5.82
CA THR A 26 4.43 1.51 -5.50
C THR A 26 3.65 0.29 -5.04
N ILE A 27 2.96 0.42 -3.92
CA ILE A 27 1.97 -0.56 -3.47
C ILE A 27 0.61 0.11 -3.59
N ALA A 28 -0.20 -0.36 -4.54
CA ALA A 28 -1.50 0.21 -4.83
C ALA A 28 -2.59 -0.65 -4.20
N LEU A 29 -3.38 -0.07 -3.31
CA LEU A 29 -4.37 -0.78 -2.51
C LEU A 29 -5.77 -0.41 -2.98
N SER A 30 -6.48 -1.37 -3.54
CA SER A 30 -7.87 -1.19 -3.95
C SER A 30 -8.81 -2.11 -3.16
N GLY A 31 -10.09 -1.85 -3.24
CA GLY A 31 -11.10 -2.61 -2.52
C GLY A 31 -12.19 -1.70 -2.00
N ASP A 32 -13.28 -2.29 -1.55
CA ASP A 32 -14.42 -1.54 -1.06
C ASP A 32 -14.09 -0.80 0.24
N LEU A 33 -14.91 0.19 0.56
CA LEU A 33 -14.79 0.93 1.81
C LEU A 33 -14.89 -0.07 2.98
N GLY A 34 -13.97 0.02 3.93
CA GLY A 34 -13.93 -0.91 5.06
C GLY A 34 -13.25 -2.25 4.77
N ALA A 35 -12.69 -2.44 3.58
CA ALA A 35 -12.04 -3.72 3.23
C ALA A 35 -10.71 -3.95 3.96
N GLY A 36 -10.08 -2.89 4.49
CA GLY A 36 -8.84 -3.04 5.22
C GLY A 36 -7.63 -2.39 4.58
N LYS A 37 -7.83 -1.53 3.57
CA LYS A 37 -6.74 -0.82 2.89
C LYS A 37 -5.88 -0.01 3.86
N SER A 38 -6.54 0.79 4.70
CA SER A 38 -5.83 1.62 5.68
C SER A 38 -5.14 0.77 6.74
N THR A 39 -5.74 -0.35 7.12
CA THR A 39 -5.14 -1.28 8.08
C THR A 39 -3.83 -1.86 7.54
N LEU A 40 -3.83 -2.26 6.27
CA LEU A 40 -2.61 -2.78 5.66
C LEU A 40 -1.56 -1.68 5.48
N ALA A 41 -1.97 -0.49 5.05
CA ALA A 41 -1.05 0.64 4.92
C ALA A 41 -0.37 0.97 6.25
N ARG A 42 -1.13 0.99 7.34
CA ARG A 42 -0.57 1.23 8.68
C ARG A 42 0.39 0.11 9.09
N ALA A 43 0.05 -1.14 8.77
CA ALA A 43 0.91 -2.27 9.08
C ALA A 43 2.26 -2.16 8.36
N ILE A 44 2.25 -1.74 7.11
CA ILE A 44 3.49 -1.52 6.35
C ILE A 44 4.32 -0.40 6.98
N LEU A 45 3.71 0.72 7.30
CA LEU A 45 4.40 1.86 7.91
C LEU A 45 4.99 1.51 9.27
N ASN A 46 4.22 0.81 10.10
CA ASN A 46 4.72 0.37 11.41
C ASN A 46 5.90 -0.60 11.26
N ALA A 47 5.83 -1.50 10.27
CA ALA A 47 6.92 -2.44 10.01
C ALA A 47 8.17 -1.74 9.47
N LEU A 48 8.02 -0.60 8.80
CA LEU A 48 9.15 0.21 8.33
C LEU A 48 9.78 1.05 9.45
N GLY A 49 9.17 1.06 10.63
CA GLY A 49 9.75 1.70 11.80
C GLY A 49 8.94 2.83 12.43
N PHE A 50 7.85 3.24 11.80
CA PHE A 50 7.05 4.33 12.35
C PHE A 50 6.41 3.90 13.67
N ALA A 51 6.80 4.55 14.76
CA ALA A 51 6.46 4.14 16.13
C ALA A 51 5.28 4.93 16.67
N GLY A 52 4.49 5.52 15.89
CA GLY A 52 3.34 6.27 16.36
C GLY A 52 2.06 5.75 15.77
N GLU A 53 0.98 6.41 16.09
CA GLU A 53 -0.29 6.18 15.47
C GLU A 53 -0.26 6.78 14.06
N VAL A 54 -0.55 5.96 13.06
CA VAL A 54 -0.57 6.42 11.67
C VAL A 54 -1.92 7.08 11.42
N PRO A 55 -1.96 8.39 11.15
CA PRO A 55 -3.23 9.03 10.83
C PRO A 55 -3.75 8.56 9.47
N SER A 56 -5.07 8.64 9.31
CA SER A 56 -5.67 8.36 8.01
C SER A 56 -5.39 9.53 7.06
N PRO A 57 -4.93 9.27 5.82
CA PRO A 57 -4.72 10.34 4.84
C PRO A 57 -6.03 10.90 4.29
N THR A 58 -7.18 10.45 4.78
CA THR A 58 -8.50 10.91 4.31
C THR A 58 -8.66 12.43 4.46
N PHE A 59 -8.05 13.03 5.48
CA PHE A 59 -8.11 14.48 5.71
C PHE A 59 -6.92 15.21 5.10
N ALA A 60 -5.78 14.55 4.98
CA ALA A 60 -4.61 15.07 4.31
C ALA A 60 -4.28 14.09 3.19
N LEU A 61 -4.62 14.43 1.97
CA LEU A 61 -4.56 13.56 0.81
C LEU A 61 -3.23 12.81 0.69
N ILE A 62 -2.14 13.44 1.07
CA ILE A 62 -0.79 12.88 0.98
C ILE A 62 -0.05 13.13 2.28
N LEU A 63 0.53 12.06 2.83
CA LEU A 63 1.33 12.13 4.06
C LEU A 63 2.71 11.56 3.79
N PRO A 64 3.77 12.39 3.85
CA PRO A 64 5.13 11.89 3.73
C PRO A 64 5.68 11.37 5.06
N TYR A 65 6.55 10.37 4.99
CA TYR A 65 7.30 9.83 6.12
C TYR A 65 8.75 9.70 5.69
N ASP A 66 9.67 10.18 6.50
CA ASP A 66 11.08 10.23 6.15
C ASP A 66 11.95 9.55 7.21
N PRO A 67 13.12 9.02 6.83
CA PRO A 67 14.09 8.57 7.82
C PRO A 67 14.50 9.71 8.75
N PRO A 68 14.79 9.46 10.03
CA PRO A 68 14.91 8.15 10.65
C PRO A 68 13.61 7.56 11.19
N GLU A 69 12.47 8.22 11.03
CA GLU A 69 11.19 7.71 11.54
C GLU A 69 10.79 6.40 10.86
N VAL A 70 11.15 6.26 9.59
CA VAL A 70 10.98 5.03 8.81
C VAL A 70 12.30 4.68 8.14
N ARG A 71 12.44 3.41 7.77
CA ARG A 71 13.68 2.89 7.19
C ARG A 71 13.96 3.44 5.80
N ILE A 72 12.94 3.68 5.03
CA ILE A 72 13.02 4.26 3.68
C ILE A 72 11.98 5.38 3.57
N PRO A 73 12.17 6.36 2.68
CA PRO A 73 11.15 7.39 2.48
C PRO A 73 9.85 6.78 1.98
N VAL A 74 8.72 7.22 2.51
CA VAL A 74 7.39 6.73 2.16
C VAL A 74 6.46 7.89 1.91
N ILE A 75 5.61 7.74 0.91
CA ILE A 75 4.47 8.63 0.69
C ILE A 75 3.20 7.78 0.82
N HIS A 76 2.35 8.11 1.77
CA HIS A 76 1.05 7.46 1.95
C HIS A 76 -0.02 8.39 1.39
N ALA A 77 -0.69 7.95 0.34
CA ALA A 77 -1.67 8.76 -0.38
C ALA A 77 -3.02 8.08 -0.39
N ASP A 78 -4.08 8.88 -0.30
CA ASP A 78 -5.45 8.41 -0.43
C ASP A 78 -6.14 9.25 -1.51
N PHE A 79 -6.53 8.60 -2.60
CA PHE A 79 -7.14 9.27 -3.75
C PHE A 79 -8.67 9.20 -3.73
N TYR A 80 -9.27 8.75 -2.63
CA TYR A 80 -10.72 8.53 -2.55
C TYR A 80 -11.54 9.76 -2.98
N ARG A 81 -11.08 10.95 -2.60
CA ARG A 81 -11.79 12.20 -2.88
C ARG A 81 -11.50 12.82 -4.24
N LEU A 82 -10.59 12.21 -5.01
CA LEU A 82 -10.31 12.67 -6.36
C LEU A 82 -11.35 12.10 -7.33
N ASP A 83 -11.69 12.88 -8.34
CA ASP A 83 -12.71 12.52 -9.31
C ASP A 83 -12.15 11.99 -10.63
N GLY A 84 -10.85 11.70 -10.66
CA GLY A 84 -10.17 11.21 -11.85
C GLY A 84 -9.66 12.29 -12.79
N ALA A 85 -9.99 13.55 -12.50
CA ALA A 85 -9.58 14.68 -13.34
C ALA A 85 -8.17 15.17 -13.02
N MET A 86 -7.65 14.84 -11.84
CA MET A 86 -6.32 15.25 -11.41
C MET A 86 -5.30 14.18 -11.78
N GLU A 87 -4.19 14.59 -12.37
CA GLU A 87 -3.12 13.69 -12.69
C GLU A 87 -2.09 13.58 -11.59
N LEU A 88 -1.31 12.49 -11.59
CA LEU A 88 -0.31 12.26 -10.54
C LEU A 88 0.73 13.37 -10.47
N ASP A 89 1.14 13.92 -11.63
CA ASP A 89 2.11 15.01 -11.68
C ASP A 89 1.63 16.25 -10.93
N GLU A 90 0.33 16.51 -10.94
CA GLU A 90 -0.26 17.66 -10.24
C GLU A 90 -0.18 17.50 -8.73
N LEU A 91 -0.03 16.26 -8.25
CA LEU A 91 0.11 15.96 -6.84
C LEU A 91 1.57 16.08 -6.36
N GLY A 92 2.52 16.26 -7.28
CA GLY A 92 3.93 16.38 -6.93
C GLY A 92 4.59 15.09 -6.48
N LEU A 93 4.00 13.95 -6.78
CA LEU A 93 4.51 12.65 -6.34
C LEU A 93 5.76 12.21 -7.09
N ASP A 94 6.02 12.84 -8.24
CA ASP A 94 7.22 12.55 -9.03
C ASP A 94 8.40 13.44 -8.66
N ALA A 95 8.20 14.40 -7.75
CA ALA A 95 9.23 15.35 -7.38
C ALA A 95 10.03 14.84 -6.18
N GLY A 96 11.34 14.98 -6.23
CA GLY A 96 12.22 14.67 -5.12
C GLY A 96 12.86 13.28 -5.20
N ASP A 97 13.38 12.83 -4.08
CA ASP A 97 14.07 11.55 -3.98
C ASP A 97 13.09 10.39 -4.10
N PRO A 98 13.53 9.23 -4.63
CA PRO A 98 12.67 8.06 -4.71
C PRO A 98 12.10 7.67 -3.36
N ALA A 99 10.81 7.36 -3.34
CA ALA A 99 10.10 6.93 -2.14
C ALA A 99 9.20 5.74 -2.47
N LEU A 100 8.86 4.97 -1.44
CA LEU A 100 7.80 3.98 -1.57
C LEU A 100 6.46 4.72 -1.55
N LEU A 101 5.66 4.55 -2.59
CA LEU A 101 4.31 5.09 -2.61
C LEU A 101 3.34 4.00 -2.16
N ILE A 102 2.60 4.27 -1.09
CA ILE A 102 1.47 3.44 -0.67
C ILE A 102 0.22 4.22 -1.02
N ALA A 103 -0.52 3.74 -2.02
CA ALA A 103 -1.65 4.48 -2.59
C ALA A 103 -2.96 3.73 -2.36
N GLU A 104 -3.91 4.38 -1.68
CA GLU A 104 -5.28 3.88 -1.53
C GLU A 104 -6.17 4.52 -2.60
N TRP A 105 -7.12 3.74 -3.10
CA TRP A 105 -8.04 4.15 -4.16
C TRP A 105 -7.33 4.57 -5.46
N PRO A 106 -6.44 3.73 -5.99
CA PRO A 106 -5.69 4.08 -7.20
C PRO A 106 -6.59 4.30 -8.42
N GLU A 107 -7.77 3.68 -8.46
CA GLU A 107 -8.72 3.84 -9.55
C GLU A 107 -9.21 5.28 -9.72
N ARG A 108 -9.10 6.10 -8.68
CA ARG A 108 -9.50 7.52 -8.76
C ARG A 108 -8.55 8.37 -9.59
N VAL A 109 -7.36 7.86 -9.87
CA VAL A 109 -6.38 8.54 -10.74
C VAL A 109 -6.11 7.72 -12.01
N GLY A 110 -7.06 6.89 -12.42
CA GLY A 110 -6.94 6.07 -13.62
C GLY A 110 -6.21 4.77 -13.41
N GLY A 111 -5.98 4.39 -12.16
CA GLY A 111 -5.22 3.20 -11.82
C GLY A 111 -3.72 3.47 -11.79
N LEU A 112 -3.01 2.60 -11.10
CA LEU A 112 -1.55 2.64 -11.05
C LEU A 112 -1.03 1.29 -11.51
N ALA A 113 -0.21 1.30 -12.54
CA ALA A 113 0.40 0.09 -13.08
C ALA A 113 1.80 0.42 -13.58
N GLY A 114 2.68 -0.54 -13.50
CA GLY A 114 4.06 -0.36 -13.95
C GLY A 114 4.93 -1.47 -13.43
N PRO A 115 6.21 -1.54 -13.88
CA PRO A 115 7.10 -2.62 -13.47
C PRO A 115 7.42 -2.63 -11.99
N ASP A 116 7.38 -1.47 -11.33
CA ASP A 116 7.68 -1.34 -9.90
C ASP A 116 6.42 -1.29 -9.03
N THR A 117 5.26 -1.58 -9.59
CA THR A 117 3.98 -1.49 -8.89
C THR A 117 3.46 -2.87 -8.50
N LEU A 118 3.11 -3.03 -7.23
CA LEU A 118 2.34 -4.18 -6.75
C LEU A 118 0.91 -3.69 -6.53
N GLN A 119 -0.02 -4.22 -7.32
CA GLN A 119 -1.44 -3.92 -7.15
C GLN A 119 -2.06 -4.99 -6.27
N LEU A 120 -2.68 -4.57 -5.17
CA LEU A 120 -3.38 -5.46 -4.25
C LEU A 120 -4.84 -5.05 -4.18
N ARG A 121 -5.72 -6.01 -4.43
CA ARG A 121 -7.16 -5.82 -4.25
C ARG A 121 -7.59 -6.57 -3.01
N ILE A 122 -8.18 -5.84 -2.07
CA ILE A 122 -8.65 -6.40 -0.81
C ILE A 122 -10.16 -6.54 -0.88
N THR A 123 -10.66 -7.76 -0.65
CA THR A 123 -12.08 -8.06 -0.67
C THR A 123 -12.53 -8.56 0.69
N GLY A 124 -13.84 -8.48 0.94
CA GLY A 124 -14.43 -8.88 2.21
C GLY A 124 -14.65 -7.69 3.12
N SER A 125 -15.87 -7.52 3.57
CA SER A 125 -16.24 -6.45 4.49
C SER A 125 -16.65 -6.97 5.86
N ASP A 126 -16.72 -8.29 5.98
CA ASP A 126 -17.11 -8.93 7.24
C ASP A 126 -15.90 -9.14 8.13
N ALA A 127 -16.15 -9.28 9.38
CA ALA A 127 -15.19 -9.07 10.43
C ALA A 127 -13.97 -9.98 10.45
N SER A 128 -13.97 -11.14 9.81
CA SER A 128 -12.94 -12.12 10.11
C SER A 128 -11.99 -12.45 8.98
N GLU A 129 -12.41 -12.40 7.73
CA GLU A 129 -11.55 -12.80 6.64
C GLU A 129 -11.50 -11.76 5.54
N ARG A 130 -10.31 -11.57 4.99
CA ARG A 130 -10.09 -10.73 3.82
C ARG A 130 -9.41 -11.56 2.74
N GLY A 131 -9.86 -11.41 1.49
CA GLY A 131 -9.16 -11.97 0.35
C GLY A 131 -8.25 -10.90 -0.25
N ILE A 132 -7.08 -11.31 -0.70
CA ILE A 132 -6.15 -10.39 -1.34
C ILE A 132 -5.73 -10.99 -2.67
N ASP A 133 -6.07 -10.30 -3.74
CA ASP A 133 -5.62 -10.62 -5.09
C ASP A 133 -4.51 -9.67 -5.48
N ALA A 134 -3.44 -10.20 -6.04
CA ALA A 134 -2.28 -9.41 -6.40
C ALA A 134 -2.05 -9.42 -7.90
N GLN A 135 -1.65 -8.27 -8.43
CA GLN A 135 -1.12 -8.12 -9.77
C GLN A 135 0.26 -7.47 -9.65
N PRO A 136 1.31 -8.28 -9.52
CA PRO A 136 2.66 -7.73 -9.38
C PRO A 136 3.19 -7.28 -10.72
N GLY A 137 3.76 -6.08 -10.76
CA GLY A 137 4.56 -5.64 -11.89
C GLY A 137 5.82 -6.49 -12.01
N GLN A 138 6.54 -6.33 -13.12
CA GLN A 138 7.69 -7.19 -13.43
C GLN A 138 8.69 -7.29 -12.28
N ASN A 139 9.00 -6.18 -11.63
CA ASN A 139 10.00 -6.14 -10.56
C ASN A 139 9.45 -6.62 -9.21
N TRP A 140 8.15 -6.88 -9.13
CA TRP A 140 7.51 -7.43 -7.94
C TRP A 140 7.23 -8.93 -8.04
N GLN A 141 7.32 -9.53 -9.22
CA GLN A 141 6.88 -10.91 -9.42
C GLN A 141 7.60 -11.89 -8.50
N ALA A 142 8.93 -11.85 -8.45
CA ALA A 142 9.69 -12.77 -7.60
C ALA A 142 9.46 -12.50 -6.11
N ARG A 143 9.42 -11.22 -5.73
CA ARG A 143 9.17 -10.83 -4.34
C ARG A 143 7.79 -11.27 -3.88
N TRP A 144 6.78 -11.06 -4.73
CA TRP A 144 5.41 -11.46 -4.39
C TRP A 144 5.26 -12.98 -4.29
N GLN A 145 5.88 -13.73 -5.20
CA GLN A 145 5.83 -15.20 -5.14
C GLN A 145 6.40 -15.71 -3.82
N GLN A 146 7.48 -15.11 -3.35
CA GLN A 146 8.08 -15.49 -2.08
C GLN A 146 7.14 -15.18 -0.91
N ILE A 147 6.52 -14.00 -0.92
CA ILE A 147 5.56 -13.63 0.12
C ILE A 147 4.35 -14.58 0.09
N ALA A 148 3.76 -14.79 -1.09
CA ALA A 148 2.58 -15.62 -1.25
C ALA A 148 2.81 -17.07 -0.84
N GLY A 149 4.03 -17.57 -1.06
CA GLY A 149 4.40 -18.92 -0.67
C GLY A 149 4.28 -19.19 0.82
N ASP A 150 4.45 -18.17 1.65
CA ASP A 150 4.32 -18.30 3.10
C ASP A 150 2.86 -18.39 3.56
N TRP A 151 1.92 -18.19 2.66
CA TRP A 151 0.49 -18.15 2.97
C TRP A 151 -0.28 -19.38 2.45
N SER A 152 0.39 -20.29 1.80
CA SER A 152 -0.23 -21.50 1.24
C SER A 152 -0.23 -22.69 2.21
#